data_0d9d56eb18406a1cb391337e0c76ee25
#
_entry.id   0d9d56eb18406a1cb391337e0c76ee25
#
_cell.length_a   1.000
_cell.length_b   1.000
_cell.length_c   1.000
_cell.angle_alpha   90.00
_cell.angle_beta   90.00
_cell.angle_gamma   90.00
#
_symmetry.space_group_name_H-M   'P 1'
#
loop_
_entity.id
_entity.type
_entity.pdbx_description
1 polymer ?
#
loop_
_entity_poly.entity_id
_entity_poly.type
_entity_poly.pdbx_seq_one_letter_code
_entity_poly.pdbx_strand_id
1 'polypeptide(L)'
;VRKGLGPALRWFQWRKMLGIMIKLKDDISGGIYPDGKIRKPLTASDNQRLAEAYQVCRRILIEAGAKKSSIFMRPLIGTHPSGTVRIGSMLDQNLKSEIDGLYVCDASVFPEALDRPTVLTIIGLGKRLAQHLMET
;
A
#
# COMPACT_ATOMS: atom_id res chain seq x y z
N VAL A 1 -2.23 -23.04 -8.38
CA VAL A 1 -3.68 -22.85 -8.63
C VAL A 1 -4.27 -24.23 -8.88
N ARG A 2 -4.97 -24.81 -7.90
CA ARG A 2 -5.73 -26.07 -8.09
C ARG A 2 -6.91 -25.78 -9.02
N LYS A 3 -6.80 -26.24 -10.26
CA LYS A 3 -7.94 -26.40 -11.16
C LYS A 3 -8.83 -27.50 -10.58
N GLY A 4 -10.11 -27.23 -10.37
CA GLY A 4 -11.09 -28.25 -10.10
C GLY A 4 -12.02 -27.91 -8.94
N LEU A 5 -13.13 -27.39 -9.30
CA LEU A 5 -14.48 -27.41 -8.73
C LEU A 5 -15.20 -26.14 -9.22
N GLY A 6 -16.31 -26.34 -9.91
CA GLY A 6 -17.01 -25.27 -10.63
C GLY A 6 -17.45 -24.08 -9.74
N PRO A 7 -17.81 -22.96 -10.33
CA PRO A 7 -18.11 -21.71 -9.61
C PRO A 7 -19.16 -21.86 -8.50
N ALA A 8 -20.13 -22.75 -8.65
CA ALA A 8 -21.20 -22.98 -7.68
C ALA A 8 -20.73 -23.65 -6.38
N LEU A 9 -19.77 -24.58 -6.44
CA LEU A 9 -19.19 -25.20 -5.23
C LEU A 9 -18.30 -24.23 -4.45
N ARG A 10 -17.68 -23.26 -5.12
CA ARG A 10 -16.89 -22.20 -4.49
C ARG A 10 -17.75 -21.27 -3.62
N TRP A 11 -18.98 -21.00 -4.01
CA TRP A 11 -19.90 -20.16 -3.24
C TRP A 11 -20.14 -20.67 -1.82
N PHE A 12 -20.39 -21.99 -1.66
CA PHE A 12 -20.59 -22.58 -0.33
C PHE A 12 -19.31 -22.56 0.54
N GLN A 13 -18.13 -22.58 -0.07
CA GLN A 13 -16.86 -22.47 0.64
C GLN A 13 -16.58 -21.04 1.11
N TRP A 14 -17.02 -20.01 0.38
CA TRP A 14 -16.84 -18.61 0.76
C TRP A 14 -17.47 -18.26 2.10
N ARG A 15 -18.60 -18.84 2.42
CA ARG A 15 -19.30 -18.63 3.71
C ARG A 15 -18.52 -19.17 4.92
N LYS A 16 -17.51 -20.01 4.69
CA LYS A 16 -16.65 -20.63 5.71
C LYS A 16 -15.21 -20.11 5.66
N MET A 17 -14.95 -19.06 4.87
CA MET A 17 -13.61 -18.48 4.76
C MET A 17 -13.50 -17.27 5.68
N LEU A 18 -12.41 -17.25 6.45
CA LEU A 18 -11.97 -16.10 7.21
C LEU A 18 -10.70 -15.55 6.57
N GLY A 19 -10.64 -14.23 6.36
CA GLY A 19 -9.47 -13.55 5.82
C GLY A 19 -8.91 -12.53 6.80
N ILE A 20 -7.60 -12.45 6.92
CA ILE A 20 -6.91 -11.39 7.64
C ILE A 20 -6.11 -10.61 6.61
N MET A 21 -6.27 -9.29 6.61
CA MET A 21 -5.47 -8.39 5.79
C MET A 21 -4.21 -7.99 6.57
N ILE A 22 -3.05 -8.35 6.03
CA ILE A 22 -1.77 -7.84 6.53
C ILE A 22 -1.48 -6.54 5.77
N LYS A 23 -1.30 -5.45 6.51
CA LYS A 23 -0.88 -4.16 5.97
C LYS A 23 0.41 -3.74 6.65
N LEU A 24 1.43 -3.47 5.85
CA LEU A 24 2.75 -3.07 6.33
C LEU A 24 3.09 -1.67 5.81
N LYS A 25 3.83 -0.92 6.63
CA LYS A 25 4.60 0.22 6.19
C LYS A 25 5.88 -0.34 5.57
N ASP A 26 6.01 -0.21 4.25
CA ASP A 26 7.17 -0.70 3.51
C ASP A 26 8.26 0.37 3.37
N ASP A 27 9.49 -0.06 3.18
CA ASP A 27 10.62 0.82 2.99
C ASP A 27 10.54 1.50 1.61
N ILE A 28 11.11 2.70 1.49
CA ILE A 28 11.24 3.38 0.20
C ILE A 28 12.16 2.55 -0.69
N SER A 29 11.64 2.06 -1.80
CA SER A 29 12.39 1.25 -2.76
C SER A 29 11.78 1.36 -4.16
N GLY A 30 12.60 1.11 -5.19
CA GLY A 30 12.15 1.12 -6.57
C GLY A 30 11.94 2.52 -7.14
N GLY A 31 11.20 2.59 -8.23
CA GLY A 31 10.96 3.86 -8.96
C GLY A 31 10.24 3.66 -10.27
N ILE A 32 10.00 4.78 -10.93
CA ILE A 32 9.56 4.87 -12.32
C ILE A 32 10.80 5.10 -13.19
N TYR A 33 10.95 4.28 -14.20
CA TYR A 33 12.15 4.28 -15.06
C TYR A 33 11.85 4.93 -16.42
N PRO A 34 12.89 5.41 -17.16
CA PRO A 34 12.68 6.06 -18.46
C PRO A 34 12.01 5.19 -19.52
N ASP A 35 12.08 3.85 -19.36
CA ASP A 35 11.38 2.88 -20.21
C ASP A 35 9.88 2.73 -19.85
N GLY A 36 9.35 3.57 -18.97
CA GLY A 36 7.97 3.56 -18.50
C GLY A 36 7.66 2.43 -17.50
N LYS A 37 8.64 1.62 -17.13
CA LYS A 37 8.43 0.53 -16.19
C LYS A 37 8.45 1.02 -14.75
N ILE A 38 7.50 0.51 -13.98
CA ILE A 38 7.44 0.70 -12.54
C ILE A 38 8.01 -0.54 -11.87
N ARG A 39 8.98 -0.38 -11.00
CA ARG A 39 9.54 -1.47 -10.19
C ARG A 39 9.48 -1.07 -8.73
N LYS A 40 8.93 -1.95 -7.91
CA LYS A 40 8.83 -1.79 -6.45
C LYS A 40 9.22 -3.13 -5.78
N PRO A 41 10.52 -3.41 -5.65
CA PRO A 41 10.97 -4.59 -4.92
C PRO A 41 10.72 -4.40 -3.42
N LEU A 42 10.44 -5.49 -2.71
CA LEU A 42 10.48 -5.49 -1.25
C LEU A 42 11.94 -5.56 -0.78
N THR A 43 12.26 -4.82 0.27
CA THR A 43 13.55 -4.92 0.95
C THR A 43 13.64 -6.20 1.78
N ALA A 44 14.84 -6.54 2.25
CA ALA A 44 15.01 -7.65 3.19
C ALA A 44 14.20 -7.42 4.48
N SER A 45 14.20 -6.18 4.98
CA SER A 45 13.42 -5.76 6.14
C SER A 45 11.90 -5.91 5.91
N ASP A 46 11.39 -5.52 4.73
CA ASP A 46 9.98 -5.71 4.36
C ASP A 46 9.59 -7.18 4.37
N ASN A 47 10.44 -8.04 3.79
CA ASN A 47 10.19 -9.48 3.73
C ASN A 47 10.18 -10.10 5.13
N GLN A 48 11.07 -9.66 6.04
CA GLN A 48 11.09 -10.12 7.42
C GLN A 48 9.80 -9.72 8.14
N ARG A 49 9.42 -8.42 8.10
CA ARG A 49 8.17 -7.92 8.70
C ARG A 49 6.94 -8.66 8.18
N LEU A 50 6.91 -8.95 6.87
CA LEU A 50 5.83 -9.70 6.25
C LEU A 50 5.77 -11.14 6.78
N ALA A 51 6.90 -11.80 6.89
CA ALA A 51 6.98 -13.16 7.43
C ALA A 51 6.50 -13.22 8.89
N GLU A 52 6.93 -12.28 9.73
CA GLU A 52 6.49 -12.17 11.12
C GLU A 52 4.99 -11.94 11.23
N ALA A 53 4.45 -10.97 10.47
CA ALA A 53 3.01 -10.68 10.42
C ALA A 53 2.21 -11.88 9.94
N TYR A 54 2.70 -12.60 8.93
CA TYR A 54 2.07 -13.84 8.47
C TYR A 54 2.00 -14.91 9.57
N GLN A 55 3.06 -15.10 10.35
CA GLN A 55 3.05 -16.07 11.46
C GLN A 55 2.03 -15.69 12.54
N VAL A 56 1.89 -14.40 12.85
CA VAL A 56 0.87 -13.92 13.80
C VAL A 56 -0.54 -14.21 13.25
N CYS A 57 -0.82 -13.83 12.02
CA CYS A 57 -2.11 -14.08 11.38
C CYS A 57 -2.43 -15.58 11.29
N ARG A 58 -1.42 -16.39 10.99
CA ARG A 58 -1.55 -17.84 10.91
C ARG A 58 -1.93 -18.45 12.27
N ARG A 59 -1.34 -17.98 13.37
CA ARG A 59 -1.71 -18.42 14.73
C ARG A 59 -3.17 -18.05 15.03
N ILE A 60 -3.57 -16.79 14.76
CA ILE A 60 -4.95 -16.33 14.98
C ILE A 60 -5.95 -17.21 14.21
N LEU A 61 -5.68 -17.52 12.95
CA LEU A 61 -6.56 -18.35 12.13
C LEU A 61 -6.64 -19.79 12.68
N ILE A 62 -5.54 -20.36 13.18
CA ILE A 62 -5.55 -21.71 13.78
C ILE A 62 -6.38 -21.72 15.05
N GLU A 63 -6.19 -20.74 15.93
CA GLU A 63 -6.98 -20.59 17.17
C GLU A 63 -8.47 -20.38 16.88
N ALA A 64 -8.79 -19.71 15.76
CA ALA A 64 -10.16 -19.57 15.27
C ALA A 64 -10.71 -20.86 14.59
N GLY A 65 -10.00 -21.97 14.62
CA GLY A 65 -10.43 -23.27 14.11
C GLY A 65 -10.11 -23.54 12.64
N ALA A 66 -9.28 -22.73 11.99
CA ALA A 66 -8.86 -22.99 10.61
C ALA A 66 -7.90 -24.20 10.54
N LYS A 67 -8.09 -25.06 9.53
CA LYS A 67 -7.18 -26.16 9.26
C LYS A 67 -5.82 -25.61 8.79
N LYS A 68 -4.74 -25.99 9.43
CA LYS A 68 -3.34 -25.53 9.12
C LYS A 68 -3.00 -25.67 7.62
N SER A 69 -3.46 -26.73 6.97
CA SER A 69 -3.21 -27.00 5.54
C SER A 69 -4.05 -26.14 4.59
N SER A 70 -5.07 -25.43 5.09
CA SER A 70 -5.94 -24.56 4.29
C SER A 70 -5.50 -23.09 4.33
N ILE A 71 -4.56 -22.74 5.21
CA ILE A 71 -4.08 -21.37 5.36
C ILE A 71 -3.03 -21.08 4.28
N PHE A 72 -3.25 -20.03 3.54
CA PHE A 72 -2.31 -19.56 2.50
C PHE A 72 -2.30 -18.03 2.43
N MET A 73 -1.19 -17.48 1.99
CA MET A 73 -1.06 -16.06 1.68
C MET A 73 -1.34 -15.82 0.19
N ARG A 74 -2.12 -14.82 -0.12
CA ARG A 74 -2.34 -14.38 -1.51
C ARG A 74 -1.11 -13.59 -1.99
N PRO A 75 -0.92 -13.46 -3.31
CA PRO A 75 0.08 -12.54 -3.85
C PRO A 75 -0.08 -11.14 -3.27
N LEU A 76 1.05 -10.49 -3.04
CA LEU A 76 1.07 -9.12 -2.52
C LEU A 76 0.49 -8.14 -3.53
N ILE A 77 -0.22 -7.13 -3.02
CA ILE A 77 -0.81 -6.08 -3.83
C ILE A 77 -0.45 -4.75 -3.19
N GLY A 78 0.14 -3.84 -3.97
CA GLY A 78 0.31 -2.44 -3.59
C GLY A 78 -1.00 -1.69 -3.85
N THR A 79 -1.62 -1.16 -2.80
CA THR A 79 -2.90 -0.45 -2.90
C THR A 79 -2.77 1.07 -2.83
N HIS A 80 -1.63 1.56 -2.37
CA HIS A 80 -1.37 2.99 -2.18
C HIS A 80 0.04 3.34 -2.71
N PRO A 81 0.26 3.34 -4.05
CA PRO A 81 1.53 3.78 -4.61
C PRO A 81 1.78 5.25 -4.20
N SER A 82 2.99 5.54 -3.75
CA SER A 82 3.34 6.84 -3.21
C SER A 82 4.83 7.14 -3.34
N GLY A 83 5.24 8.38 -3.06
CA GLY A 83 6.65 8.74 -2.92
C GLY A 83 7.43 8.94 -4.21
N THR A 84 6.77 9.19 -5.35
CA THR A 84 7.43 9.45 -6.63
C THR A 84 7.83 10.92 -6.82
N VAL A 85 7.15 11.86 -6.11
CA VAL A 85 7.41 13.32 -6.17
C VAL A 85 7.39 13.88 -4.74
N ARG A 86 8.39 13.53 -3.96
CA ARG A 86 8.36 13.70 -2.50
C ARG A 86 8.56 15.14 -2.02
N ILE A 87 7.81 15.51 -0.97
CA ILE A 87 8.06 16.71 -0.17
C ILE A 87 9.46 16.61 0.44
N GLY A 88 10.18 17.73 0.42
CA GLY A 88 11.56 17.81 0.92
C GLY A 88 12.63 17.28 -0.02
N SER A 89 12.22 16.78 -1.21
CA SER A 89 13.13 16.32 -2.27
C SER A 89 12.84 17.03 -3.59
N MET A 90 11.64 16.85 -4.13
CA MET A 90 11.21 17.46 -5.41
C MET A 90 10.18 18.59 -5.21
N LEU A 91 9.58 18.65 -4.03
CA LEU A 91 8.60 19.66 -3.67
C LEU A 91 9.02 20.35 -2.37
N ASP A 92 8.65 21.61 -2.26
CA ASP A 92 8.72 22.36 -1.01
C ASP A 92 7.56 21.96 -0.05
N GLN A 93 7.52 22.61 1.12
CA GLN A 93 6.46 22.37 2.10
C GLN A 93 5.07 22.82 1.64
N ASN A 94 4.96 23.65 0.60
CA ASN A 94 3.71 24.12 0.01
C ASN A 94 3.31 23.30 -1.24
N LEU A 95 3.96 22.17 -1.47
CA LEU A 95 3.72 21.27 -2.59
C LEU A 95 4.09 21.84 -3.96
N LYS A 96 4.86 22.95 -3.98
CA LYS A 96 5.37 23.58 -5.21
C LYS A 96 6.64 22.87 -5.66
N SER A 97 6.75 22.58 -6.96
CA SER A 97 7.97 22.07 -7.58
C SER A 97 8.91 23.21 -7.97
N GLU A 98 10.11 22.86 -8.46
CA GLU A 98 11.04 23.83 -9.06
C GLU A 98 10.50 24.47 -10.36
N ILE A 99 9.50 23.84 -10.98
CA ILE A 99 8.82 24.38 -12.18
C ILE A 99 7.80 25.40 -11.72
N ASP A 100 7.89 26.63 -12.24
CA ASP A 100 6.96 27.68 -11.84
C ASP A 100 5.51 27.35 -12.18
N GLY A 101 4.61 27.62 -11.22
CA GLY A 101 3.19 27.31 -11.35
C GLY A 101 2.81 25.83 -11.23
N LEU A 102 3.77 24.91 -11.03
CA LEU A 102 3.49 23.49 -10.91
C LEU A 102 3.46 23.02 -9.46
N TYR A 103 2.30 22.52 -9.04
CA TYR A 103 2.05 21.92 -7.74
C TYR A 103 1.62 20.46 -7.88
N VAL A 104 1.96 19.62 -6.91
CA VAL A 104 1.53 18.22 -6.87
C VAL A 104 0.86 17.94 -5.54
N CYS A 105 -0.37 17.37 -5.56
CA CYS A 105 -1.16 17.14 -4.36
C CYS A 105 -1.91 15.82 -4.40
N ASP A 106 -1.16 14.72 -4.37
CA ASP A 106 -1.70 13.37 -4.29
C ASP A 106 -0.76 12.47 -3.43
N ALA A 107 -0.94 11.15 -3.48
CA ALA A 107 -0.12 10.23 -2.70
C ALA A 107 1.37 10.22 -3.11
N SER A 108 1.72 10.72 -4.30
CA SER A 108 3.11 10.76 -4.77
C SER A 108 4.00 11.66 -3.93
N VAL A 109 3.41 12.62 -3.18
CA VAL A 109 4.15 13.61 -2.39
C VAL A 109 4.66 13.07 -1.06
N PHE A 110 4.19 11.90 -0.61
CA PHE A 110 4.60 11.37 0.70
C PHE A 110 6.09 11.06 0.74
N PRO A 111 6.81 11.54 1.77
CA PRO A 111 8.24 11.27 1.91
C PRO A 111 8.53 9.82 2.30
N GLU A 112 7.55 9.12 2.86
CA GLU A 112 7.63 7.72 3.25
C GLU A 112 6.25 7.05 3.16
N ALA A 113 6.19 5.72 3.21
CA ALA A 113 4.94 4.99 3.25
C ALA A 113 4.18 5.30 4.54
N LEU A 114 2.87 5.55 4.44
CA LEU A 114 2.02 5.69 5.61
C LEU A 114 1.59 4.30 6.10
N ASP A 115 1.59 4.10 7.41
CA ASP A 115 1.07 2.88 8.05
C ASP A 115 -0.47 2.83 8.06
N ARG A 116 -1.13 3.84 7.47
CA ARG A 116 -2.57 4.10 7.49
C ARG A 116 -3.10 4.39 6.09
N PRO A 117 -4.44 4.30 5.88
CA PRO A 117 -5.06 4.76 4.65
C PRO A 117 -4.73 6.23 4.36
N THR A 118 -4.38 6.53 3.12
CA THR A 118 -3.83 7.84 2.70
C THR A 118 -4.89 8.92 2.49
N VAL A 119 -6.17 8.56 2.38
CA VAL A 119 -7.26 9.45 1.93
C VAL A 119 -7.38 10.71 2.78
N LEU A 120 -7.41 10.58 4.12
CA LEU A 120 -7.55 11.76 4.99
C LEU A 120 -6.36 12.70 4.90
N THR A 121 -5.15 12.15 4.77
CA THR A 121 -3.93 12.94 4.59
C THR A 121 -3.96 13.71 3.27
N ILE A 122 -4.39 13.06 2.18
CA ILE A 122 -4.52 13.72 0.86
C ILE A 122 -5.56 14.83 0.91
N ILE A 123 -6.71 14.61 1.55
CA ILE A 123 -7.73 15.66 1.74
C ILE A 123 -7.16 16.84 2.53
N GLY A 124 -6.41 16.56 3.59
CA GLY A 124 -5.74 17.60 4.40
C GLY A 124 -4.73 18.42 3.59
N LEU A 125 -3.91 17.74 2.79
CA LEU A 125 -2.95 18.40 1.88
C LEU A 125 -3.68 19.25 0.83
N GLY A 126 -4.77 18.75 0.24
CA GLY A 126 -5.58 19.50 -0.73
C GLY A 126 -6.17 20.78 -0.14
N LYS A 127 -6.71 20.72 1.07
CA LYS A 127 -7.22 21.92 1.77
C LYS A 127 -6.12 22.93 2.04
N ARG A 128 -4.96 22.46 2.51
CA ARG A 128 -3.81 23.31 2.78
C ARG A 128 -3.28 23.98 1.51
N LEU A 129 -3.16 23.22 0.40
CA LEU A 129 -2.74 23.78 -0.87
C LEU A 129 -3.74 24.83 -1.40
N ALA A 130 -5.04 24.54 -1.33
CA ALA A 130 -6.06 25.50 -1.74
C ALA A 130 -5.98 26.81 -0.94
N GLN A 131 -5.79 26.71 0.38
CA GLN A 131 -5.61 27.90 1.21
C GLN A 131 -4.35 28.69 0.81
N HIS A 132 -3.22 28.02 0.64
CA HIS A 132 -1.97 28.65 0.20
C HIS A 132 -2.12 29.40 -1.13
N LEU A 133 -2.80 28.78 -2.12
CA LEU A 133 -3.02 29.38 -3.44
C LEU A 133 -4.00 30.58 -3.40
N MET A 134 -4.85 30.70 -2.38
CA MET A 134 -5.73 31.87 -2.21
C MET A 134 -5.02 33.04 -1.50
N GLU A 135 -3.93 32.79 -0.80
CA GLU A 135 -3.15 33.78 -0.06
C GLU A 135 -1.98 34.35 -0.88
N THR A 136 -1.65 33.73 -2.03
CA THR A 136 -0.57 34.15 -2.94
C THR A 136 -1.11 34.82 -4.17
#